data_0b7d8b63fe820da3a9fffbcdb9befd69
#
_entry.id   0b7d8b63fe820da3a9fffbcdb9befd69
#
_cell.length_a   1.000
_cell.length_b   1.000
_cell.length_c   1.000
_cell.angle_alpha   90.00
_cell.angle_beta   90.00
_cell.angle_gamma   90.00
#
_symmetry.space_group_name_H-M   'P 1'
#
loop_
_entity.id
_entity.type
_entity.pdbx_description
1 polymer ?
#
loop_
_entity_poly.entity_id
_entity_poly.type
_entity_poly.pdbx_seq_one_letter_code
_entity_poly.pdbx_strand_id
1 'polypeptide(L)'
;HLAERYLSDDYAPENVAERCGISADRIRAIAADLARVAFDEAFELDQPWTDFRGNKHDKMIGRPVSFHAMRGVSAHSNGFQTCRSLHLLQIILGTVEVPGGFRFKPPYPKPVSAHPKPHCKVTPGAALDGPHLGYVQGPDDLCLKDDGSAARIDKAYTWENPMSAHGLMHMVISNAHAGDPYKIDVLFMYMANMSWNSSMNSGGVMEMLTDKDENGEYVIPKIIYSDAYSSEMVAYADLILPDTTYLERHDCISLLDRPICEAGGAADSIRWPVVEPDRDVRGFQSVLVDLGARMGLKGFVNDDGSAKYKDYADYIVNHERRPGVGPLIGFRGETGQEEGRGAPNPDQMQAYIDNGGFYEIHVPEGADYYKPWNAAYQDWAVKIGIYDAPQPYLFDIYSEPMRRFQLAAEGHGERQPPEHLRAQIKQTLDPLPMWYAPFEDGAVDVEEFPVHALTQRPMAMYHSWGTQNAWLRQIHGQNPLFVPTKIWQANGFAEGDWARVTSAHGSIVVPVAHMAALNENTVWTWNAIGKRKGAWALDEKAPEATKGFLLNHLIHELQPPKGDGLRWSNSDPVTGQAAWFDLRVKIERAEAQSESSPRFEPITSPVEKGPKAMQWKVGE
;
A
#
# COMPACT_ATOMS: atom_id res chain seq x y z
N HIS A 1 -14.82 -16.02 -24.86
CA HIS A 1 -13.67 -16.24 -23.97
C HIS A 1 -14.08 -16.38 -22.50
N LEU A 2 -14.94 -15.48 -21.94
CA LEU A 2 -15.38 -15.61 -20.54
C LEU A 2 -16.13 -16.93 -20.30
N ALA A 3 -17.13 -17.23 -21.12
CA ALA A 3 -17.91 -18.46 -21.00
C ALA A 3 -17.04 -19.72 -21.26
N GLU A 4 -16.18 -19.65 -22.25
CA GLU A 4 -15.25 -20.76 -22.58
C GLU A 4 -14.35 -21.10 -21.40
N ARG A 5 -13.82 -20.08 -20.69
CA ARG A 5 -12.96 -20.30 -19.52
C ARG A 5 -13.76 -20.69 -18.28
N TYR A 6 -14.71 -19.86 -17.86
CA TYR A 6 -15.30 -20.00 -16.53
C TYR A 6 -16.46 -20.99 -16.45
N LEU A 7 -16.93 -21.49 -17.59
CA LEU A 7 -17.87 -22.62 -17.65
C LEU A 7 -17.17 -23.96 -17.96
N SER A 8 -15.83 -23.98 -17.98
CA SER A 8 -15.06 -25.23 -18.09
C SER A 8 -15.08 -26.01 -16.77
N ASP A 9 -14.77 -27.29 -16.86
CA ASP A 9 -14.71 -28.19 -15.70
C ASP A 9 -13.67 -27.70 -14.65
N ASP A 10 -12.59 -27.06 -15.06
CA ASP A 10 -11.56 -26.53 -14.15
C ASP A 10 -12.10 -25.52 -13.13
N TYR A 11 -13.19 -24.85 -13.47
CA TYR A 11 -13.85 -23.85 -12.62
C TYR A 11 -15.18 -24.33 -12.03
N ALA A 12 -15.58 -25.58 -12.30
CA ALA A 12 -16.79 -26.15 -11.71
C ALA A 12 -16.69 -26.19 -10.18
N PRO A 13 -17.77 -25.85 -9.45
CA PRO A 13 -17.77 -25.86 -7.99
C PRO A 13 -17.24 -27.15 -7.37
N GLU A 14 -17.52 -28.29 -7.97
CA GLU A 14 -17.05 -29.60 -7.53
C GLU A 14 -15.53 -29.71 -7.57
N ASN A 15 -14.90 -29.15 -8.59
CA ASN A 15 -13.46 -29.25 -8.81
C ASN A 15 -12.66 -28.20 -8.02
N VAL A 16 -13.31 -27.11 -7.61
CA VAL A 16 -12.64 -26.06 -6.82
C VAL A 16 -12.95 -26.14 -5.32
N ALA A 17 -13.94 -26.92 -4.90
CA ALA A 17 -14.43 -26.99 -3.53
C ALA A 17 -13.33 -27.34 -2.52
N GLU A 18 -12.50 -28.34 -2.81
CA GLU A 18 -11.39 -28.74 -1.94
C GLU A 18 -10.37 -27.60 -1.77
N ARG A 19 -10.00 -26.96 -2.89
CA ARG A 19 -9.06 -25.84 -2.90
C ARG A 19 -9.60 -24.62 -2.14
N CYS A 20 -10.90 -24.36 -2.26
CA CYS A 20 -11.56 -23.25 -1.57
C CYS A 20 -11.83 -23.53 -0.08
N GLY A 21 -11.81 -24.79 0.33
CA GLY A 21 -12.27 -25.20 1.66
C GLY A 21 -13.78 -24.97 1.89
N ILE A 22 -14.57 -24.87 0.82
CA ILE A 22 -16.02 -24.59 0.83
C ILE A 22 -16.71 -25.61 -0.07
N SER A 23 -17.80 -26.23 0.40
CA SER A 23 -18.52 -27.23 -0.41
C SER A 23 -19.11 -26.65 -1.70
N ALA A 24 -19.18 -27.46 -2.75
CA ALA A 24 -19.76 -27.10 -4.02
C ALA A 24 -21.20 -26.55 -3.88
N ASP A 25 -22.01 -27.18 -3.02
CA ASP A 25 -23.39 -26.74 -2.73
C ASP A 25 -23.40 -25.32 -2.13
N ARG A 26 -22.46 -25.01 -1.24
CA ARG A 26 -22.35 -23.67 -0.63
C ARG A 26 -21.93 -22.63 -1.66
N ILE A 27 -20.98 -22.97 -2.54
CA ILE A 27 -20.57 -22.10 -3.66
C ILE A 27 -21.76 -21.79 -4.55
N ARG A 28 -22.56 -22.80 -4.94
CA ARG A 28 -23.75 -22.62 -5.76
C ARG A 28 -24.84 -21.79 -5.07
N ALA A 29 -25.06 -22.03 -3.77
CA ALA A 29 -26.03 -21.26 -2.99
C ALA A 29 -25.66 -19.77 -2.94
N ILE A 30 -24.39 -19.44 -2.68
CA ILE A 30 -23.92 -18.04 -2.66
C ILE A 30 -24.05 -17.41 -4.06
N ALA A 31 -23.69 -18.13 -5.12
CA ALA A 31 -23.82 -17.63 -6.49
C ALA A 31 -25.29 -17.38 -6.86
N ALA A 32 -26.20 -18.28 -6.48
CA ALA A 32 -27.64 -18.12 -6.71
C ALA A 32 -28.22 -16.91 -5.94
N ASP A 33 -27.80 -16.71 -4.66
CA ASP A 33 -28.23 -15.58 -3.87
C ASP A 33 -27.75 -14.24 -4.48
N LEU A 34 -26.49 -14.17 -4.90
CA LEU A 34 -25.92 -12.98 -5.56
C LEU A 34 -26.68 -12.66 -6.85
N ALA A 35 -26.96 -13.68 -7.68
CA ALA A 35 -27.71 -13.50 -8.93
C ALA A 35 -29.16 -13.05 -8.67
N ARG A 36 -29.86 -13.73 -7.75
CA ARG A 36 -31.23 -13.39 -7.36
C ARG A 36 -31.32 -11.93 -6.90
N VAL A 37 -30.46 -11.51 -5.99
CA VAL A 37 -30.48 -10.13 -5.47
C VAL A 37 -30.10 -9.12 -6.54
N ALA A 38 -29.13 -9.42 -7.40
CA ALA A 38 -28.69 -8.50 -8.44
C ALA A 38 -29.70 -8.34 -9.59
N PHE A 39 -30.48 -9.39 -9.92
CA PHE A 39 -31.35 -9.39 -11.10
C PHE A 39 -32.84 -9.45 -10.76
N ASP A 40 -33.27 -10.35 -9.88
CA ASP A 40 -34.67 -10.53 -9.54
C ASP A 40 -35.18 -9.46 -8.54
N GLU A 41 -34.29 -8.98 -7.67
CA GLU A 41 -34.53 -7.91 -6.69
C GLU A 41 -33.97 -6.55 -7.15
N ALA A 42 -33.62 -6.42 -8.43
CA ALA A 42 -33.26 -5.12 -9.01
C ALA A 42 -34.45 -4.15 -8.86
N PHE A 43 -34.14 -2.90 -8.53
CA PHE A 43 -35.16 -1.89 -8.28
C PHE A 43 -34.98 -0.67 -9.16
N GLU A 44 -36.10 0.04 -9.42
CA GLU A 44 -36.11 1.29 -10.15
C GLU A 44 -36.17 2.47 -9.18
N LEU A 45 -35.37 3.50 -9.43
CA LEU A 45 -35.47 4.80 -8.78
C LEU A 45 -35.99 5.81 -9.79
N ASP A 46 -36.99 6.59 -9.39
CA ASP A 46 -37.54 7.71 -10.17
C ASP A 46 -36.58 8.91 -10.12
N GLN A 47 -35.39 8.69 -10.68
CA GLN A 47 -34.27 9.64 -10.73
C GLN A 47 -33.87 9.85 -12.19
N PRO A 48 -34.33 10.93 -12.83
CA PRO A 48 -33.95 11.25 -14.21
C PRO A 48 -32.45 11.56 -14.31
N TRP A 49 -31.82 11.12 -15.40
CA TRP A 49 -30.42 11.43 -15.70
C TRP A 49 -30.18 11.46 -17.20
N THR A 50 -29.06 12.06 -17.61
CA THR A 50 -28.67 12.15 -19.02
C THR A 50 -27.32 11.46 -19.18
N ASP A 51 -27.21 10.58 -20.18
CA ASP A 51 -25.92 9.96 -20.46
C ASP A 51 -24.99 10.94 -21.24
N PHE A 52 -23.69 10.62 -21.30
CA PHE A 52 -22.71 11.50 -21.96
C PHE A 52 -22.92 11.63 -23.47
N ARG A 53 -23.77 10.78 -24.10
CA ARG A 53 -24.18 10.87 -25.49
C ARG A 53 -25.40 11.78 -25.68
N GLY A 54 -25.95 12.29 -24.58
CA GLY A 54 -27.14 13.17 -24.58
C GLY A 54 -28.48 12.43 -24.53
N ASN A 55 -28.50 11.11 -24.35
CA ASN A 55 -29.75 10.39 -24.19
C ASN A 55 -30.29 10.61 -22.77
N LYS A 56 -31.58 10.87 -22.70
CA LYS A 56 -32.32 11.07 -21.45
C LYS A 56 -32.87 9.75 -20.95
N HIS A 57 -32.72 9.51 -19.65
CA HIS A 57 -33.23 8.36 -18.93
C HIS A 57 -34.13 8.86 -17.79
N ASP A 58 -35.33 8.34 -17.69
CA ASP A 58 -36.31 8.76 -16.67
C ASP A 58 -36.05 8.13 -15.31
N LYS A 59 -35.31 7.01 -15.28
CA LYS A 59 -35.09 6.21 -14.09
C LYS A 59 -33.64 5.70 -14.01
N MET A 60 -33.23 5.37 -12.80
CA MET A 60 -32.02 4.57 -12.53
C MET A 60 -32.38 3.16 -12.12
N ILE A 61 -31.59 2.18 -12.56
CA ILE A 61 -31.74 0.79 -12.14
C ILE A 61 -30.72 0.51 -11.05
N GLY A 62 -31.19 0.12 -9.87
CA GLY A 62 -30.36 -0.31 -8.74
C GLY A 62 -30.21 -1.82 -8.68
N ARG A 63 -29.02 -2.28 -8.23
CA ARG A 63 -28.69 -3.69 -8.00
C ARG A 63 -27.98 -3.81 -6.65
N PRO A 64 -28.69 -4.24 -5.58
CA PRO A 64 -28.18 -4.13 -4.21
C PRO A 64 -27.20 -5.25 -3.85
N VAL A 65 -26.17 -5.43 -4.65
CA VAL A 65 -25.04 -6.33 -4.38
C VAL A 65 -23.74 -5.54 -4.43
N SER A 66 -23.02 -5.52 -3.34
CA SER A 66 -21.72 -4.87 -3.22
C SER A 66 -20.72 -5.72 -2.47
N PHE A 67 -19.44 -5.56 -2.81
CA PHE A 67 -18.34 -6.24 -2.15
C PHE A 67 -17.47 -5.21 -1.45
N HIS A 68 -17.14 -5.47 -0.20
CA HIS A 68 -16.15 -4.69 0.53
C HIS A 68 -14.90 -5.53 0.70
N ALA A 69 -13.81 -5.06 0.13
CA ALA A 69 -12.51 -5.68 0.24
C ALA A 69 -11.45 -4.63 0.59
N MET A 70 -10.53 -5.00 1.47
CA MET A 70 -9.42 -4.15 1.88
C MET A 70 -8.09 -4.76 1.39
N ARG A 71 -7.00 -4.11 1.73
CA ARG A 71 -5.65 -4.48 1.30
C ARG A 71 -5.29 -5.96 1.53
N GLY A 72 -5.90 -6.64 2.49
CA GLY A 72 -5.63 -8.05 2.79
C GLY A 72 -5.71 -8.96 1.57
N VAL A 73 -6.74 -8.81 0.72
CA VAL A 73 -6.93 -9.64 -0.48
C VAL A 73 -5.83 -9.43 -1.54
N SER A 74 -5.11 -8.32 -1.51
CA SER A 74 -4.01 -8.03 -2.44
C SER A 74 -2.63 -8.36 -1.88
N ALA A 75 -2.53 -8.75 -0.60
CA ALA A 75 -1.25 -9.03 0.06
C ALA A 75 -0.80 -10.50 -0.11
N HIS A 76 -1.03 -11.03 -1.29
CA HIS A 76 -0.66 -12.36 -1.75
C HIS A 76 0.08 -12.27 -3.07
N SER A 77 0.90 -13.26 -3.40
CA SER A 77 1.58 -13.32 -4.70
C SER A 77 0.62 -13.52 -5.88
N ASN A 78 -0.63 -13.90 -5.63
CA ASN A 78 -1.73 -13.92 -6.61
C ASN A 78 -2.79 -12.83 -6.35
N GLY A 79 -2.46 -11.82 -5.56
CA GLY A 79 -3.40 -10.81 -5.06
C GLY A 79 -4.03 -9.97 -6.17
N PHE A 80 -3.29 -9.63 -7.20
CA PHE A 80 -3.82 -8.86 -8.33
C PHE A 80 -4.90 -9.64 -9.10
N GLN A 81 -4.69 -10.91 -9.34
CA GLN A 81 -5.67 -11.77 -9.99
C GLN A 81 -6.92 -11.98 -9.12
N THR A 82 -6.75 -12.08 -7.81
CA THR A 82 -7.85 -12.13 -6.84
C THR A 82 -8.71 -10.85 -6.89
N CYS A 83 -8.08 -9.68 -6.89
CA CYS A 83 -8.79 -8.40 -7.03
C CYS A 83 -9.54 -8.30 -8.36
N ARG A 84 -8.91 -8.70 -9.47
CA ARG A 84 -9.56 -8.72 -10.79
C ARG A 84 -10.77 -9.66 -10.81
N SER A 85 -10.70 -10.80 -10.13
CA SER A 85 -11.82 -11.74 -10.04
C SER A 85 -13.02 -11.13 -9.36
N LEU A 86 -12.82 -10.37 -8.25
CA LEU A 86 -13.89 -9.62 -7.59
C LEU A 86 -14.48 -8.55 -8.51
N HIS A 87 -13.64 -7.82 -9.24
CA HIS A 87 -14.12 -6.81 -10.19
C HIS A 87 -14.88 -7.44 -11.35
N LEU A 88 -14.42 -8.56 -11.88
CA LEU A 88 -15.14 -9.29 -12.93
C LEU A 88 -16.50 -9.78 -12.44
N LEU A 89 -16.59 -10.27 -11.21
CA LEU A 89 -17.86 -10.69 -10.61
C LEU A 89 -18.85 -9.52 -10.51
N GLN A 90 -18.39 -8.34 -10.10
CA GLN A 90 -19.23 -7.13 -10.07
C GLN A 90 -19.70 -6.70 -11.46
N ILE A 91 -18.85 -6.84 -12.48
CA ILE A 91 -19.22 -6.56 -13.88
C ILE A 91 -20.31 -7.53 -14.35
N ILE A 92 -20.14 -8.83 -14.08
CA ILE A 92 -21.11 -9.87 -14.47
C ILE A 92 -22.45 -9.65 -13.80
N LEU A 93 -22.47 -9.25 -12.52
CA LEU A 93 -23.69 -8.93 -11.78
C LEU A 93 -24.31 -7.58 -12.16
N GLY A 94 -23.63 -6.77 -12.97
CA GLY A 94 -24.08 -5.45 -13.37
C GLY A 94 -24.15 -4.45 -12.22
N THR A 95 -23.35 -4.62 -11.17
CA THR A 95 -23.43 -3.85 -9.92
C THR A 95 -22.45 -2.68 -9.84
N VAL A 96 -21.69 -2.42 -10.91
CA VAL A 96 -20.71 -1.33 -10.94
C VAL A 96 -21.41 0.02 -11.16
N GLU A 97 -21.19 0.97 -10.27
CA GLU A 97 -21.68 2.36 -10.33
C GLU A 97 -23.21 2.49 -10.38
N VAL A 98 -23.94 1.51 -9.91
CA VAL A 98 -25.41 1.57 -9.83
C VAL A 98 -25.88 1.73 -8.38
N PRO A 99 -27.09 2.27 -8.14
CA PRO A 99 -27.67 2.34 -6.81
C PRO A 99 -27.66 0.99 -6.09
N GLY A 100 -27.17 0.96 -4.84
CA GLY A 100 -27.02 -0.26 -4.04
C GLY A 100 -25.83 -1.15 -4.39
N GLY A 101 -25.17 -0.89 -5.51
CA GLY A 101 -24.02 -1.66 -5.99
C GLY A 101 -22.67 -1.11 -5.52
N PHE A 102 -21.62 -1.56 -6.18
CA PHE A 102 -20.27 -1.07 -5.98
C PHE A 102 -20.09 0.30 -6.60
N ARG A 103 -19.59 1.25 -5.83
CA ARG A 103 -19.38 2.61 -6.26
C ARG A 103 -17.91 3.01 -6.21
N PHE A 104 -17.42 3.62 -7.28
CA PHE A 104 -16.12 4.28 -7.25
C PHE A 104 -16.20 5.53 -6.36
N LYS A 105 -15.28 5.63 -5.44
CA LYS A 105 -15.10 6.87 -4.68
C LYS A 105 -14.48 7.94 -5.58
N PRO A 106 -14.90 9.20 -5.51
CA PRO A 106 -14.16 10.30 -6.10
C PRO A 106 -12.70 10.32 -5.57
N PRO A 107 -11.70 10.71 -6.32
CA PRO A 107 -11.66 11.17 -7.71
C PRO A 107 -11.52 10.04 -8.74
N TYR A 108 -11.81 8.83 -8.38
CA TYR A 108 -11.73 7.69 -9.29
C TYR A 108 -13.02 7.50 -10.08
N PRO A 109 -12.87 7.02 -11.29
CA PRO A 109 -11.68 6.74 -12.07
C PRO A 109 -11.13 7.99 -12.76
N LYS A 110 -9.83 7.98 -13.02
CA LYS A 110 -9.17 9.01 -13.83
C LYS A 110 -9.13 8.56 -15.28
N PRO A 111 -9.16 9.48 -16.26
CA PRO A 111 -9.03 9.13 -17.66
C PRO A 111 -7.68 8.47 -17.93
N VAL A 112 -7.67 7.33 -18.58
CA VAL A 112 -6.42 6.61 -18.93
C VAL A 112 -5.48 7.49 -19.77
N SER A 113 -6.03 8.29 -20.66
CA SER A 113 -5.27 9.18 -21.55
C SER A 113 -4.61 10.37 -20.85
N ALA A 114 -5.03 10.70 -19.63
CA ALA A 114 -4.52 11.86 -18.88
C ALA A 114 -3.26 11.57 -18.07
N HIS A 115 -2.81 10.32 -18.00
CA HIS A 115 -1.60 9.96 -17.27
C HIS A 115 -0.40 9.96 -18.22
N PRO A 116 0.72 10.60 -17.84
CA PRO A 116 1.95 10.46 -18.57
C PRO A 116 2.35 8.99 -18.59
N LYS A 117 2.84 8.52 -19.72
CA LYS A 117 3.42 7.18 -19.79
C LYS A 117 4.71 7.12 -18.97
N PRO A 118 4.99 5.99 -18.32
CA PRO A 118 6.28 5.79 -17.70
C PRO A 118 7.40 5.99 -18.74
N HIS A 119 8.42 6.71 -18.39
CA HIS A 119 9.63 6.80 -19.19
C HIS A 119 10.86 6.82 -18.29
N CYS A 120 11.96 6.34 -18.81
CA CYS A 120 13.20 6.13 -18.07
C CYS A 120 14.37 6.89 -18.64
N LYS A 121 14.13 7.96 -19.39
CA LYS A 121 15.22 8.79 -19.83
C LYS A 121 15.86 9.46 -18.61
N VAL A 122 16.93 8.85 -18.16
CA VAL A 122 17.78 9.41 -17.10
C VAL A 122 18.81 10.30 -17.78
N THR A 123 18.75 11.60 -17.53
CA THR A 123 19.84 12.50 -17.83
C THR A 123 20.75 12.51 -16.60
N PRO A 124 22.04 12.19 -16.72
CA PRO A 124 22.97 12.25 -15.60
C PRO A 124 22.91 13.62 -14.91
N GLY A 125 22.74 13.63 -13.59
CA GLY A 125 22.64 14.86 -12.79
C GLY A 125 21.28 15.55 -12.80
N ALA A 126 20.29 15.04 -13.54
CA ALA A 126 18.92 15.55 -13.50
C ALA A 126 18.00 14.61 -12.72
N ALA A 127 17.06 15.18 -11.96
CA ALA A 127 16.00 14.41 -11.34
C ALA A 127 15.10 13.77 -12.41
N LEU A 128 14.58 12.58 -12.13
CA LEU A 128 13.51 12.00 -12.94
C LEU A 128 12.28 12.90 -12.88
N ASP A 129 11.55 12.99 -13.99
CA ASP A 129 10.30 13.77 -14.09
C ASP A 129 9.19 13.11 -13.26
N GLY A 130 9.30 13.18 -11.94
CA GLY A 130 8.29 12.74 -10.98
C GLY A 130 7.97 11.25 -10.96
N PRO A 131 7.17 10.78 -10.01
CA PRO A 131 6.67 9.41 -10.01
C PRO A 131 5.68 9.23 -11.14
N HIS A 132 5.89 8.20 -11.95
CA HIS A 132 4.92 7.82 -12.96
C HIS A 132 3.77 7.07 -12.28
N LEU A 133 2.63 7.71 -12.22
CA LEU A 133 1.37 7.09 -11.80
C LEU A 133 0.53 6.63 -13.00
N GLY A 134 1.17 6.49 -14.15
CA GLY A 134 0.53 6.03 -15.38
C GLY A 134 0.33 4.51 -15.39
N TYR A 135 -0.50 4.08 -16.33
CA TYR A 135 -0.75 2.67 -16.56
C TYR A 135 0.06 2.18 -17.76
N VAL A 136 0.81 1.11 -17.55
CA VAL A 136 1.56 0.43 -18.59
C VAL A 136 0.58 -0.27 -19.53
N GLN A 137 0.70 0.00 -20.83
CA GLN A 137 -0.14 -0.60 -21.87
C GLN A 137 0.53 -1.77 -22.58
N GLY A 138 1.81 -1.99 -22.35
CA GLY A 138 2.57 -3.09 -22.93
C GLY A 138 4.07 -2.97 -22.65
N PRO A 139 4.88 -3.90 -23.20
CA PRO A 139 6.33 -3.96 -22.99
C PRO A 139 7.08 -2.67 -23.33
N ASP A 140 6.58 -1.89 -24.29
CA ASP A 140 7.24 -0.65 -24.72
C ASP A 140 7.21 0.47 -23.67
N ASP A 141 6.28 0.37 -22.71
CA ASP A 141 6.13 1.33 -21.62
C ASP A 141 7.00 0.98 -20.38
N LEU A 142 7.76 -0.13 -20.42
CA LEU A 142 8.63 -0.52 -19.30
C LEU A 142 9.79 0.45 -19.08
N CYS A 143 10.11 0.70 -17.82
CA CYS A 143 11.22 1.55 -17.38
C CYS A 143 12.53 0.76 -17.29
N LEU A 144 13.13 0.48 -18.43
CA LEU A 144 14.39 -0.24 -18.54
C LEU A 144 15.49 0.66 -19.13
N LYS A 145 16.71 0.46 -18.69
CA LYS A 145 17.91 1.02 -19.34
C LYS A 145 18.17 0.33 -20.68
N ASP A 146 19.10 0.85 -21.45
CA ASP A 146 19.46 0.31 -22.76
C ASP A 146 20.01 -1.13 -22.68
N ASP A 147 20.61 -1.51 -21.56
CA ASP A 147 21.08 -2.87 -21.28
C ASP A 147 19.99 -3.83 -20.79
N GLY A 148 18.75 -3.36 -20.68
CA GLY A 148 17.60 -4.12 -20.19
C GLY A 148 17.46 -4.17 -18.66
N SER A 149 18.38 -3.59 -17.92
CA SER A 149 18.28 -3.51 -16.45
C SER A 149 17.24 -2.48 -15.99
N ALA A 150 16.78 -2.62 -14.75
CA ALA A 150 15.83 -1.68 -14.13
C ALA A 150 16.44 -0.28 -14.02
N ALA A 151 15.65 0.76 -14.31
CA ALA A 151 16.07 2.15 -14.15
C ALA A 151 15.92 2.66 -12.71
N ARG A 152 15.10 2.00 -11.89
CA ARG A 152 14.77 2.41 -10.52
C ARG A 152 15.19 1.33 -9.52
N ILE A 153 15.60 1.78 -8.33
CA ILE A 153 16.00 0.87 -7.23
C ILE A 153 14.84 -0.02 -6.74
N ASP A 154 13.60 0.46 -6.83
CA ASP A 154 12.39 -0.29 -6.48
C ASP A 154 11.88 -1.15 -7.63
N LYS A 155 12.60 -1.20 -8.74
CA LYS A 155 12.28 -1.98 -9.95
C LYS A 155 10.84 -1.79 -10.46
N ALA A 156 10.25 -0.60 -10.27
CA ALA A 156 8.94 -0.28 -10.84
C ALA A 156 8.97 -0.34 -12.36
N TYR A 157 7.90 -0.80 -12.96
CA TYR A 157 7.73 -0.93 -14.42
C TYR A 157 8.84 -1.74 -15.08
N THR A 158 9.15 -2.89 -14.53
CA THR A 158 10.10 -3.85 -15.10
C THR A 158 9.39 -5.14 -15.50
N TRP A 159 10.14 -6.07 -16.08
CA TRP A 159 9.60 -7.40 -16.40
C TRP A 159 9.19 -8.21 -15.16
N GLU A 160 9.77 -7.93 -14.00
CA GLU A 160 9.45 -8.61 -12.74
C GLU A 160 8.07 -8.22 -12.19
N ASN A 161 7.66 -6.96 -12.37
CA ASN A 161 6.37 -6.41 -11.92
C ASN A 161 5.92 -5.26 -12.83
N PRO A 162 5.47 -5.57 -14.05
CA PRO A 162 5.35 -4.60 -15.12
C PRO A 162 4.27 -3.53 -14.89
N MET A 163 3.26 -3.80 -14.10
CA MET A 163 2.13 -2.89 -13.90
C MET A 163 2.19 -2.13 -12.56
N SER A 164 3.34 -2.08 -11.93
CA SER A 164 3.51 -1.42 -10.63
C SER A 164 4.13 -0.03 -10.74
N ALA A 165 3.41 0.96 -10.24
CA ALA A 165 3.96 2.29 -10.02
C ALA A 165 4.93 2.35 -8.83
N HIS A 166 4.77 1.45 -7.87
CA HIS A 166 5.58 1.41 -6.64
C HIS A 166 6.68 0.36 -6.67
N GLY A 167 6.64 -0.56 -7.62
CA GLY A 167 7.63 -1.63 -7.74
C GLY A 167 7.73 -2.51 -6.50
N LEU A 168 8.91 -3.04 -6.28
CA LEU A 168 9.23 -3.91 -5.16
C LEU A 168 9.67 -3.09 -3.94
N MET A 169 8.78 -2.30 -3.36
CA MET A 169 9.11 -1.39 -2.25
C MET A 169 9.71 -2.11 -1.03
N HIS A 170 9.26 -3.34 -0.76
CA HIS A 170 9.78 -4.15 0.35
C HIS A 170 11.21 -4.64 0.12
N MET A 171 11.71 -4.57 -1.11
CA MET A 171 13.07 -4.96 -1.50
C MET A 171 14.04 -3.79 -1.67
N VAL A 172 13.64 -2.56 -1.42
CA VAL A 172 14.50 -1.38 -1.66
C VAL A 172 15.83 -1.48 -0.90
N ILE A 173 15.80 -1.90 0.37
CA ILE A 173 17.02 -2.06 1.17
C ILE A 173 17.86 -3.23 0.65
N SER A 174 17.24 -4.37 0.35
CA SER A 174 17.94 -5.54 -0.20
C SER A 174 18.57 -5.23 -1.57
N ASN A 175 17.83 -4.52 -2.43
CA ASN A 175 18.35 -4.09 -3.73
C ASN A 175 19.51 -3.11 -3.58
N ALA A 176 19.41 -2.14 -2.66
CA ALA A 176 20.46 -1.18 -2.38
C ALA A 176 21.71 -1.86 -1.84
N HIS A 177 21.55 -2.79 -0.89
CA HIS A 177 22.65 -3.58 -0.33
C HIS A 177 23.32 -4.44 -1.40
N ALA A 178 22.54 -5.11 -2.25
CA ALA A 178 23.08 -5.92 -3.35
C ALA A 178 23.69 -5.08 -4.49
N GLY A 179 23.41 -3.78 -4.56
CA GLY A 179 23.78 -2.94 -5.69
C GLY A 179 23.00 -3.27 -6.96
N ASP A 180 21.80 -3.80 -6.85
CA ASP A 180 20.93 -4.23 -7.96
C ASP A 180 19.64 -3.36 -8.02
N PRO A 181 19.46 -2.56 -9.06
CA PRO A 181 20.22 -2.45 -10.33
C PRO A 181 21.43 -1.49 -10.25
N TYR A 182 21.71 -0.89 -9.12
CA TYR A 182 22.86 -0.01 -8.88
C TYR A 182 23.05 0.26 -7.39
N LYS A 183 24.26 0.70 -7.02
CA LYS A 183 24.55 1.19 -5.66
C LYS A 183 23.89 2.55 -5.45
N ILE A 184 23.40 2.79 -4.24
CA ILE A 184 22.87 4.10 -3.85
C ILE A 184 23.87 4.81 -2.93
N ASP A 185 23.88 6.15 -2.95
CA ASP A 185 24.70 6.96 -2.04
C ASP A 185 23.93 7.34 -0.77
N VAL A 186 22.61 7.51 -0.88
CA VAL A 186 21.76 7.95 0.21
C VAL A 186 20.46 7.16 0.22
N LEU A 187 20.12 6.62 1.39
CA LEU A 187 18.82 6.08 1.71
C LEU A 187 18.07 7.10 2.57
N PHE A 188 17.10 7.81 1.96
CA PHE A 188 16.27 8.78 2.67
C PHE A 188 14.89 8.21 2.93
N MET A 189 14.54 8.01 4.19
CA MET A 189 13.29 7.40 4.63
C MET A 189 12.45 8.36 5.48
N TYR A 190 11.16 8.27 5.29
CA TYR A 190 10.17 9.01 6.06
C TYR A 190 9.15 8.07 6.69
N MET A 191 9.06 8.06 8.03
CA MET A 191 8.10 7.27 8.81
C MET A 191 8.07 5.78 8.44
N ALA A 192 9.14 5.25 7.89
CA ALA A 192 9.27 3.86 7.45
C ALA A 192 10.18 3.11 8.42
N ASN A 193 9.61 2.50 9.45
CA ASN A 193 10.36 1.76 10.46
C ASN A 193 10.81 0.39 9.93
N MET A 194 11.73 0.41 8.94
CA MET A 194 12.18 -0.76 8.19
C MET A 194 12.97 -1.75 9.05
N SER A 195 13.63 -1.29 10.10
CA SER A 195 14.33 -2.15 11.03
C SER A 195 13.41 -2.87 12.05
N TRP A 196 12.10 -2.71 11.91
CA TRP A 196 11.14 -3.35 12.80
C TRP A 196 9.93 -3.90 12.04
N ASN A 197 8.87 -3.13 11.85
CA ASN A 197 7.59 -3.62 11.37
C ASN A 197 7.27 -3.28 9.89
N SER A 198 8.10 -2.54 9.21
CA SER A 198 7.81 -2.08 7.84
C SER A 198 8.53 -2.91 6.76
N SER A 199 9.37 -3.85 7.14
CA SER A 199 10.07 -4.76 6.22
C SER A 199 9.63 -6.21 6.40
N MET A 200 9.77 -7.00 5.37
CA MET A 200 9.96 -8.44 5.48
C MET A 200 11.38 -8.70 6.01
N ASN A 201 11.63 -9.88 6.59
CA ASN A 201 12.97 -10.26 7.06
C ASN A 201 13.64 -9.19 7.94
N SER A 202 12.94 -8.75 8.99
CA SER A 202 13.41 -7.64 9.83
C SER A 202 14.86 -7.85 10.35
N GLY A 203 15.23 -9.09 10.67
CA GLY A 203 16.60 -9.43 11.07
C GLY A 203 17.62 -9.15 9.97
N GLY A 204 17.39 -9.65 8.77
CA GLY A 204 18.29 -9.42 7.63
C GLY A 204 18.35 -7.95 7.20
N VAL A 205 17.24 -7.22 7.30
CA VAL A 205 17.24 -5.76 7.04
C VAL A 205 18.15 -5.04 8.05
N MET A 206 18.09 -5.38 9.33
CA MET A 206 18.99 -4.79 10.33
C MET A 206 20.47 -5.06 10.02
N GLU A 207 20.78 -6.27 9.56
CA GLU A 207 22.14 -6.64 9.13
C GLU A 207 22.55 -5.79 7.90
N MET A 208 21.73 -5.75 6.85
CA MET A 208 22.01 -4.97 5.63
C MET A 208 22.22 -3.47 5.88
N LEU A 209 21.51 -2.89 6.84
CA LEU A 209 21.66 -1.47 7.22
C LEU A 209 23.00 -1.16 7.90
N THR A 210 23.70 -2.18 8.41
CA THR A 210 24.95 -2.04 9.15
C THR A 210 26.14 -2.75 8.53
N ASP A 211 25.92 -3.45 7.42
CA ASP A 211 26.95 -4.21 6.74
C ASP A 211 27.99 -3.31 6.07
N LYS A 212 29.22 -3.81 6.02
CA LYS A 212 30.38 -3.11 5.48
C LYS A 212 31.04 -3.92 4.37
N ASP A 213 31.56 -3.22 3.41
CA ASP A 213 32.36 -3.80 2.35
C ASP A 213 33.79 -4.21 2.82
N GLU A 214 34.56 -4.76 1.93
CA GLU A 214 35.95 -5.18 2.17
C GLU A 214 36.90 -4.04 2.61
N ASN A 215 36.53 -2.78 2.36
CA ASN A 215 37.27 -1.59 2.75
C ASN A 215 36.86 -1.06 4.13
N GLY A 216 35.83 -1.66 4.73
CA GLY A 216 35.27 -1.22 6.00
C GLY A 216 34.26 -0.07 5.89
N GLU A 217 33.88 0.32 4.67
CA GLU A 217 32.86 1.32 4.41
C GLU A 217 31.44 0.68 4.41
N TYR A 218 30.44 1.42 4.86
CA TYR A 218 29.07 0.91 4.84
C TYR A 218 28.59 0.67 3.41
N VAL A 219 27.95 -0.48 3.17
CA VAL A 219 27.39 -0.84 1.85
C VAL A 219 26.29 0.13 1.45
N ILE A 220 25.49 0.62 2.40
CA ILE A 220 24.57 1.75 2.26
C ILE A 220 25.22 2.96 2.95
N PRO A 221 25.88 3.87 2.20
CA PRO A 221 26.84 4.82 2.80
C PRO A 221 26.21 5.86 3.72
N LYS A 222 24.97 6.27 3.45
CA LYS A 222 24.29 7.33 4.19
C LYS A 222 22.82 7.03 4.38
N ILE A 223 22.35 7.08 5.62
CA ILE A 223 20.95 6.91 5.99
C ILE A 223 20.43 8.20 6.60
N ILE A 224 19.44 8.81 5.95
CA ILE A 224 18.68 9.95 6.48
C ILE A 224 17.29 9.46 6.87
N TYR A 225 16.86 9.76 8.07
CA TYR A 225 15.57 9.33 8.58
C TYR A 225 14.77 10.48 9.17
N SER A 226 13.52 10.62 8.77
CA SER A 226 12.59 11.57 9.36
C SER A 226 11.39 10.86 9.97
N ASP A 227 11.07 11.18 11.21
CA ASP A 227 9.93 10.62 11.94
C ASP A 227 9.48 11.61 13.02
N ALA A 228 8.21 11.57 13.36
CA ALA A 228 7.66 12.29 14.51
C ALA A 228 7.96 11.58 15.84
N TYR A 229 8.39 10.32 15.79
CA TYR A 229 8.67 9.49 16.95
C TYR A 229 10.06 8.87 16.87
N SER A 230 10.69 8.64 18.02
CA SER A 230 11.94 7.88 18.13
C SER A 230 11.64 6.38 17.97
N SER A 231 11.58 5.92 16.74
CA SER A 231 11.36 4.51 16.39
C SER A 231 12.68 3.71 16.35
N GLU A 232 12.60 2.40 16.13
CA GLU A 232 13.79 1.53 16.03
C GLU A 232 14.73 1.95 14.92
N MET A 233 14.21 2.55 13.83
CA MET A 233 14.99 3.01 12.69
C MET A 233 15.93 4.17 13.02
N VAL A 234 15.63 4.95 14.05
CA VAL A 234 16.48 6.07 14.50
C VAL A 234 17.91 5.62 14.85
N ALA A 235 18.06 4.40 15.38
CA ALA A 235 19.36 3.85 15.74
C ALA A 235 20.30 3.57 14.54
N TYR A 236 19.76 3.52 13.32
CA TYR A 236 20.49 3.24 12.09
C TYR A 236 20.76 4.49 11.24
N ALA A 237 20.21 5.64 11.61
CA ALA A 237 20.34 6.85 10.82
C ALA A 237 21.64 7.62 11.11
N ASP A 238 22.31 8.08 10.06
CA ASP A 238 23.43 9.03 10.14
C ASP A 238 22.94 10.46 10.38
N LEU A 239 21.77 10.79 9.87
CA LEU A 239 21.11 12.07 10.04
C LEU A 239 19.63 11.86 10.36
N ILE A 240 19.18 12.45 11.46
CA ILE A 240 17.78 12.44 11.88
C ILE A 240 17.21 13.82 11.63
N LEU A 241 16.09 13.87 10.93
CA LEU A 241 15.27 15.07 10.72
C LEU A 241 13.98 14.92 11.52
N PRO A 242 13.92 15.42 12.76
CA PRO A 242 12.74 15.29 13.59
C PRO A 242 11.52 15.98 12.95
N ASP A 243 10.45 15.21 12.74
CA ASP A 243 9.20 15.71 12.18
C ASP A 243 8.29 16.26 13.29
N THR A 244 7.34 17.07 12.90
CA THR A 244 6.23 17.51 13.74
C THR A 244 5.20 16.41 13.93
N THR A 245 4.48 16.45 15.04
CA THR A 245 3.26 15.64 15.22
C THR A 245 2.10 16.20 14.39
N TYR A 246 1.01 15.47 14.32
CA TYR A 246 -0.19 15.91 13.62
C TYR A 246 -0.83 17.19 14.18
N LEU A 247 -0.59 17.50 15.44
CA LEU A 247 -1.13 18.68 16.10
C LEU A 247 -0.28 19.95 15.86
N GLU A 248 0.89 19.81 15.27
CA GLU A 248 1.91 20.85 15.16
C GLU A 248 2.15 21.32 13.72
N ARG A 249 1.39 20.81 12.73
CA ARG A 249 1.63 21.12 11.32
C ARG A 249 0.37 21.35 10.51
N HIS A 250 0.55 22.05 9.39
CA HIS A 250 -0.45 22.10 8.33
C HIS A 250 -0.44 20.79 7.54
N ASP A 251 -1.62 20.38 7.14
CA ASP A 251 -1.83 19.25 6.24
C ASP A 251 -3.13 19.46 5.46
N CYS A 252 -3.29 18.77 4.34
CA CYS A 252 -4.54 18.81 3.60
C CYS A 252 -4.84 17.47 2.99
N ILE A 253 -6.13 17.21 2.76
CA ILE A 253 -6.60 16.09 1.97
C ILE A 253 -7.72 16.58 1.07
N SER A 254 -7.65 16.22 -0.19
CA SER A 254 -8.53 16.70 -1.22
C SER A 254 -9.25 15.56 -1.92
N LEU A 255 -10.45 15.82 -2.36
CA LEU A 255 -11.19 14.95 -3.26
C LEU A 255 -10.40 14.62 -4.55
N LEU A 256 -9.49 15.53 -4.96
CA LEU A 256 -8.61 15.32 -6.11
C LEU A 256 -7.52 14.25 -5.86
N ASP A 257 -7.19 13.98 -4.60
CA ASP A 257 -6.19 12.98 -4.22
C ASP A 257 -6.84 11.68 -3.79
N ARG A 258 -7.53 11.74 -2.67
CA ARG A 258 -8.23 10.60 -2.08
C ARG A 258 -9.47 11.07 -1.35
N PRO A 259 -10.61 10.49 -1.61
CA PRO A 259 -11.80 10.79 -0.83
C PRO A 259 -11.63 10.29 0.60
N ILE A 260 -11.91 11.14 1.55
CA ILE A 260 -11.94 10.80 2.99
C ILE A 260 -13.36 10.71 3.52
N CYS A 261 -14.32 11.11 2.72
CA CYS A 261 -15.73 11.17 3.07
C CYS A 261 -16.56 10.22 2.22
N GLU A 262 -17.75 9.96 2.66
CA GLU A 262 -18.75 9.26 1.85
C GLU A 262 -19.17 10.11 0.65
N ALA A 263 -19.68 9.46 -0.38
CA ALA A 263 -20.01 10.15 -1.61
C ALA A 263 -21.15 11.16 -1.48
N GLY A 264 -22.00 11.01 -0.47
CA GLY A 264 -23.05 12.00 -0.16
C GLY A 264 -22.58 13.18 0.67
N GLY A 265 -21.31 13.20 1.09
CA GLY A 265 -20.69 14.27 1.88
C GLY A 265 -19.28 14.54 1.39
N ALA A 266 -19.12 14.77 0.07
CA ALA A 266 -17.83 15.05 -0.54
C ALA A 266 -17.24 16.35 0.05
N ALA A 267 -16.01 16.29 0.56
CA ALA A 267 -15.36 17.45 1.15
C ALA A 267 -13.85 17.42 0.95
N ASP A 268 -13.27 18.60 0.89
CA ASP A 268 -11.85 18.83 1.12
C ASP A 268 -11.64 19.27 2.57
N SER A 269 -10.51 18.93 3.14
CA SER A 269 -10.21 19.26 4.53
C SER A 269 -8.77 19.71 4.70
N ILE A 270 -8.57 20.59 5.68
CA ILE A 270 -7.26 20.95 6.18
C ILE A 270 -7.11 20.55 7.64
N ARG A 271 -5.89 20.45 8.06
CA ARG A 271 -5.45 20.48 9.44
C ARG A 271 -4.42 21.58 9.60
N TRP A 272 -4.51 22.34 10.66
CA TRP A 272 -3.55 23.38 11.00
C TRP A 272 -2.95 23.14 12.38
N PRO A 273 -1.80 23.74 12.70
CA PRO A 273 -1.23 23.63 14.03
C PRO A 273 -2.20 24.14 15.09
N VAL A 274 -2.46 23.34 16.09
CA VAL A 274 -3.22 23.71 17.31
C VAL A 274 -2.28 23.88 18.50
N VAL A 275 -1.04 23.42 18.34
CA VAL A 275 0.05 23.56 19.31
C VAL A 275 1.31 23.93 18.54
N GLU A 276 2.02 24.94 19.00
CA GLU A 276 3.35 25.26 18.46
C GLU A 276 4.37 24.25 18.99
N PRO A 277 5.30 23.78 18.16
CA PRO A 277 6.37 22.92 18.63
C PRO A 277 7.22 23.60 19.70
N ASP A 278 7.47 22.90 20.79
CA ASP A 278 8.34 23.35 21.90
C ASP A 278 9.80 22.86 21.77
N ARG A 279 10.15 22.26 20.61
CA ARG A 279 11.43 21.63 20.32
C ARG A 279 11.86 21.88 18.87
N ASP A 280 13.11 21.58 18.56
CA ASP A 280 13.68 21.74 17.21
C ASP A 280 13.17 20.65 16.27
N VAL A 281 11.98 20.86 15.72
CA VAL A 281 11.32 19.99 14.75
C VAL A 281 10.80 20.81 13.57
N ARG A 282 10.66 20.15 12.42
CA ARG A 282 10.12 20.80 11.22
C ARG A 282 9.27 19.82 10.42
N GLY A 283 8.08 20.23 10.02
CA GLY A 283 7.19 19.40 9.20
C GLY A 283 7.89 18.88 7.95
N PHE A 284 7.85 17.56 7.74
CA PHE A 284 8.59 16.88 6.68
C PHE A 284 8.26 17.44 5.29
N GLN A 285 7.00 17.79 5.03
CA GLN A 285 6.60 18.41 3.76
C GLN A 285 7.32 19.73 3.52
N SER A 286 7.49 20.55 4.56
CA SER A 286 8.24 21.81 4.47
C SER A 286 9.74 21.58 4.27
N VAL A 287 10.28 20.49 4.83
CA VAL A 287 11.67 20.07 4.57
C VAL A 287 11.84 19.71 3.09
N LEU A 288 10.89 18.98 2.51
CA LEU A 288 10.94 18.62 1.08
C LEU A 288 10.81 19.83 0.16
N VAL A 289 9.96 20.79 0.49
CA VAL A 289 9.83 22.05 -0.26
C VAL A 289 11.15 22.84 -0.26
N ASP A 290 11.78 23.00 0.90
CA ASP A 290 13.07 23.69 1.04
C ASP A 290 14.21 22.92 0.33
N LEU A 291 14.25 21.61 0.50
CA LEU A 291 15.24 20.76 -0.16
C LEU A 291 15.12 20.84 -1.69
N GLY A 292 13.88 20.76 -2.22
CA GLY A 292 13.61 20.91 -3.63
C GLY A 292 14.08 22.27 -4.19
N ALA A 293 13.85 23.34 -3.44
CA ALA A 293 14.33 24.68 -3.82
C ALA A 293 15.87 24.77 -3.79
N ARG A 294 16.52 24.28 -2.73
CA ARG A 294 17.99 24.28 -2.61
C ARG A 294 18.69 23.44 -3.69
N MET A 295 18.06 22.38 -4.12
CA MET A 295 18.54 21.53 -5.21
C MET A 295 18.24 22.10 -6.60
N GLY A 296 17.50 23.20 -6.70
CA GLY A 296 17.09 23.80 -7.97
C GLY A 296 16.11 22.92 -8.76
N LEU A 297 15.30 22.09 -8.08
CA LEU A 297 14.38 21.19 -8.76
C LEU A 297 13.26 21.98 -9.43
N LYS A 298 12.99 21.63 -10.68
CA LYS A 298 11.88 22.19 -11.45
C LYS A 298 10.57 22.06 -10.69
N GLY A 299 9.82 23.16 -10.59
CA GLY A 299 8.57 23.24 -9.82
C GLY A 299 8.72 23.73 -8.39
N PHE A 300 9.95 23.79 -7.84
CA PHE A 300 10.27 24.34 -6.52
C PHE A 300 11.05 25.65 -6.58
N VAL A 301 11.54 26.02 -7.76
CA VAL A 301 12.21 27.31 -8.01
C VAL A 301 11.48 28.08 -9.09
N ASN A 302 11.59 29.41 -9.00
CA ASN A 302 11.19 30.33 -10.03
C ASN A 302 12.28 30.39 -11.14
N ASP A 303 11.99 31.08 -12.25
CA ASP A 303 12.92 31.22 -13.38
C ASP A 303 14.23 31.93 -13.00
N ASP A 304 14.22 32.76 -11.96
CA ASP A 304 15.37 33.44 -11.39
C ASP A 304 16.17 32.58 -10.38
N GLY A 305 15.75 31.34 -10.14
CA GLY A 305 16.37 30.43 -9.17
C GLY A 305 15.94 30.64 -7.71
N SER A 306 15.09 31.62 -7.42
CA SER A 306 14.54 31.81 -6.07
C SER A 306 13.54 30.69 -5.71
N ALA A 307 13.38 30.42 -4.40
CA ALA A 307 12.41 29.44 -3.93
C ALA A 307 10.98 29.84 -4.33
N LYS A 308 10.23 28.92 -4.92
CA LYS A 308 8.86 29.15 -5.36
C LYS A 308 7.87 29.14 -4.20
N TYR A 309 8.11 28.35 -3.19
CA TYR A 309 7.27 28.22 -2.00
C TYR A 309 8.09 28.42 -0.73
N LYS A 310 7.49 29.08 0.24
CA LYS A 310 8.11 29.34 1.54
C LYS A 310 8.14 28.10 2.42
N ASP A 311 7.03 27.40 2.47
CA ASP A 311 6.79 26.20 3.28
C ASP A 311 5.60 25.40 2.72
N TYR A 312 5.17 24.36 3.43
CA TYR A 312 4.07 23.52 2.96
C TYR A 312 2.70 24.21 3.02
N ALA A 313 2.46 25.12 3.97
CA ALA A 313 1.22 25.89 4.00
C ALA A 313 1.09 26.79 2.77
N ASP A 314 2.18 27.45 2.40
CA ASP A 314 2.27 28.24 1.16
C ASP A 314 2.11 27.38 -0.10
N TYR A 315 2.69 26.16 -0.09
CA TYR A 315 2.49 25.19 -1.17
C TYR A 315 1.01 24.78 -1.32
N ILE A 316 0.29 24.52 -0.23
CA ILE A 316 -1.15 24.16 -0.26
C ILE A 316 -1.95 25.23 -0.99
N VAL A 317 -1.65 26.50 -0.78
CA VAL A 317 -2.37 27.64 -1.36
C VAL A 317 -1.94 27.89 -2.82
N ASN A 318 -0.65 27.96 -3.07
CA ASN A 318 -0.08 28.52 -4.31
C ASN A 318 0.31 27.47 -5.35
N HIS A 319 0.38 26.17 -4.98
CA HIS A 319 0.68 25.14 -5.96
C HIS A 319 -0.49 24.95 -6.93
N GLU A 320 -0.18 24.84 -8.19
CA GLU A 320 -1.12 24.44 -9.23
C GLU A 320 -0.68 23.12 -9.86
N ARG A 321 -1.52 22.11 -9.75
CA ARG A 321 -1.34 20.80 -10.42
C ARG A 321 -1.52 20.93 -11.93
N ARG A 322 -2.39 21.83 -12.32
CA ARG A 322 -2.73 22.27 -13.68
C ARG A 322 -3.24 23.71 -13.57
N PRO A 323 -3.25 24.49 -14.66
CA PRO A 323 -3.76 25.84 -14.62
C PRO A 323 -5.14 25.94 -13.96
N GLY A 324 -5.24 26.72 -12.90
CA GLY A 324 -6.45 26.92 -12.11
C GLY A 324 -6.80 25.81 -11.13
N VAL A 325 -6.09 24.68 -11.09
CA VAL A 325 -6.40 23.55 -10.20
C VAL A 325 -5.32 23.39 -9.14
N GLY A 326 -5.64 23.74 -7.91
CA GLY A 326 -4.73 23.62 -6.76
C GLY A 326 -4.83 22.28 -6.02
N PRO A 327 -4.13 22.15 -4.89
CA PRO A 327 -4.28 21.02 -3.97
C PRO A 327 -5.67 20.89 -3.37
N LEU A 328 -6.33 22.01 -3.07
CA LEU A 328 -7.69 22.08 -2.51
C LEU A 328 -8.68 22.65 -3.51
N ILE A 329 -9.94 22.23 -3.41
CA ILE A 329 -11.05 22.60 -4.32
C ILE A 329 -11.76 23.87 -3.86
N GLY A 330 -11.96 24.03 -2.54
CA GLY A 330 -12.77 25.12 -1.99
C GLY A 330 -12.04 26.46 -1.93
N PHE A 331 -12.83 27.55 -1.90
CA PHE A 331 -12.36 28.91 -1.68
C PHE A 331 -11.29 29.39 -2.66
N ARG A 332 -11.37 28.98 -3.93
CA ARG A 332 -10.44 29.42 -4.97
C ARG A 332 -10.91 30.71 -5.65
N GLY A 333 -10.06 31.25 -6.53
CA GLY A 333 -10.30 32.53 -7.21
C GLY A 333 -9.92 33.74 -6.34
N GLU A 334 -9.74 34.91 -6.95
CA GLU A 334 -9.31 36.13 -6.27
C GLU A 334 -10.23 36.56 -5.10
N THR A 335 -11.51 36.19 -5.21
CA THR A 335 -12.52 36.53 -4.18
C THR A 335 -12.85 35.36 -3.27
N GLY A 336 -12.22 34.19 -3.46
CA GLY A 336 -12.51 32.97 -2.70
C GLY A 336 -13.87 32.34 -2.99
N GLN A 337 -14.54 32.72 -4.08
CA GLN A 337 -15.88 32.24 -4.43
C GLN A 337 -15.88 31.07 -5.44
N GLU A 338 -14.72 30.68 -5.91
CA GLU A 338 -14.61 29.62 -6.91
C GLU A 338 -14.49 28.24 -6.26
N GLU A 339 -15.18 27.26 -6.82
CA GLU A 339 -15.09 25.85 -6.48
C GLU A 339 -14.36 25.08 -7.58
N GLY A 340 -13.27 24.41 -7.23
CA GLY A 340 -12.50 23.56 -8.13
C GLY A 340 -11.48 24.31 -8.96
N ARG A 341 -11.93 25.05 -9.96
CA ARG A 341 -11.05 25.81 -10.84
C ARG A 341 -11.10 27.29 -10.50
N GLY A 342 -9.93 27.89 -10.31
CA GLY A 342 -9.75 29.30 -10.02
C GLY A 342 -8.27 29.60 -9.70
N ALA A 343 -7.88 30.85 -9.75
CA ALA A 343 -6.54 31.26 -9.33
C ALA A 343 -6.30 30.95 -7.84
N PRO A 344 -5.04 30.84 -7.40
CA PRO A 344 -4.74 30.77 -5.98
C PRO A 344 -5.38 31.93 -5.23
N ASN A 345 -5.93 31.67 -4.04
CA ASN A 345 -6.49 32.68 -3.14
C ASN A 345 -5.57 32.77 -1.91
N PRO A 346 -4.92 33.92 -1.65
CA PRO A 346 -4.05 34.08 -0.48
C PRO A 346 -4.74 33.80 0.86
N ASP A 347 -6.05 34.04 0.94
CA ASP A 347 -6.85 33.86 2.15
C ASP A 347 -7.49 32.46 2.23
N GLN A 348 -7.18 31.55 1.29
CA GLN A 348 -7.79 30.22 1.21
C GLN A 348 -7.65 29.43 2.52
N MET A 349 -6.47 29.43 3.11
CA MET A 349 -6.22 28.69 4.35
C MET A 349 -7.08 29.22 5.49
N GLN A 350 -7.18 30.56 5.63
CA GLN A 350 -8.01 31.18 6.64
C GLN A 350 -9.50 30.88 6.41
N ALA A 351 -9.95 30.91 5.16
CA ALA A 351 -11.33 30.57 4.82
C ALA A 351 -11.71 29.13 5.22
N TYR A 352 -10.78 28.17 5.05
CA TYR A 352 -10.97 26.81 5.58
C TYR A 352 -11.05 26.79 7.10
N ILE A 353 -10.16 27.49 7.81
CA ILE A 353 -10.17 27.56 9.28
C ILE A 353 -11.50 28.13 9.77
N ASP A 354 -11.95 29.24 9.20
CA ASP A 354 -13.21 29.92 9.56
C ASP A 354 -14.43 29.02 9.29
N ASN A 355 -14.33 28.13 8.31
CA ASN A 355 -15.37 27.13 7.98
C ASN A 355 -15.21 25.79 8.71
N GLY A 356 -14.44 25.74 9.79
CA GLY A 356 -14.27 24.53 10.60
C GLY A 356 -13.29 23.49 10.03
N GLY A 357 -12.42 23.88 9.11
CA GLY A 357 -11.35 23.07 8.55
C GLY A 357 -11.73 22.27 7.31
N PHE A 358 -12.91 22.46 6.75
CA PHE A 358 -13.37 21.73 5.57
C PHE A 358 -14.14 22.61 4.60
N TYR A 359 -14.30 22.14 3.38
CA TYR A 359 -15.18 22.68 2.35
C TYR A 359 -16.04 21.57 1.80
N GLU A 360 -17.36 21.65 1.97
CA GLU A 360 -18.30 20.70 1.41
C GLU A 360 -18.51 20.99 -0.07
N ILE A 361 -18.28 19.97 -0.90
CA ILE A 361 -18.33 20.11 -2.36
C ILE A 361 -19.74 19.74 -2.81
N HIS A 362 -20.35 20.62 -3.57
CA HIS A 362 -21.67 20.35 -4.12
C HIS A 362 -21.59 19.36 -5.27
N VAL A 363 -22.07 18.14 -5.01
CA VAL A 363 -22.26 17.11 -6.03
C VAL A 363 -23.67 17.24 -6.61
N PRO A 364 -23.83 17.39 -7.93
CA PRO A 364 -25.16 17.51 -8.55
C PRO A 364 -26.02 16.28 -8.26
N GLU A 365 -27.31 16.50 -8.12
CA GLU A 365 -28.27 15.41 -7.92
C GLU A 365 -28.19 14.37 -9.05
N GLY A 366 -28.14 13.08 -8.68
CA GLY A 366 -28.00 11.96 -9.61
C GLY A 366 -26.60 11.77 -10.21
N ALA A 367 -25.62 12.67 -9.94
CA ALA A 367 -24.24 12.50 -10.42
C ALA A 367 -23.48 11.39 -9.72
N ASP A 368 -23.96 10.88 -8.60
CA ASP A 368 -23.33 9.84 -7.79
C ASP A 368 -23.19 8.49 -8.49
N TYR A 369 -24.08 8.22 -9.46
CA TYR A 369 -24.20 6.92 -10.12
C TYR A 369 -23.96 7.03 -11.63
N TYR A 370 -23.61 5.93 -12.25
CA TYR A 370 -23.30 5.85 -13.68
C TYR A 370 -22.21 6.83 -14.12
N LYS A 371 -21.23 7.12 -13.25
CA LYS A 371 -20.18 8.13 -13.47
C LYS A 371 -19.52 8.07 -14.84
N PRO A 372 -19.22 6.88 -15.41
CA PRO A 372 -18.63 6.79 -16.75
C PRO A 372 -19.48 7.42 -17.86
N TRP A 373 -20.80 7.45 -17.65
CA TRP A 373 -21.78 7.78 -18.68
C TRP A 373 -22.70 8.93 -18.28
N ASN A 374 -22.63 9.40 -17.04
CA ASN A 374 -23.53 10.44 -16.52
C ASN A 374 -22.99 11.83 -16.86
N ALA A 375 -23.73 12.60 -17.68
CA ALA A 375 -23.33 13.94 -18.10
C ALA A 375 -23.17 14.88 -16.90
N ALA A 376 -24.05 14.82 -15.90
CA ALA A 376 -23.95 15.65 -14.71
C ALA A 376 -22.66 15.38 -13.92
N TYR A 377 -22.24 14.12 -13.80
CA TYR A 377 -20.96 13.78 -13.20
C TYR A 377 -19.78 14.27 -14.05
N GLN A 378 -19.84 14.10 -15.37
CA GLN A 378 -18.77 14.52 -16.27
C GLN A 378 -18.55 16.04 -16.22
N ASP A 379 -19.63 16.81 -16.25
CA ASP A 379 -19.57 18.27 -16.16
C ASP A 379 -19.04 18.72 -14.80
N TRP A 380 -19.51 18.11 -13.73
CA TRP A 380 -19.02 18.36 -12.38
C TRP A 380 -17.53 18.00 -12.23
N ALA A 381 -17.09 16.88 -12.76
CA ALA A 381 -15.70 16.45 -12.71
C ALA A 381 -14.74 17.41 -13.44
N VAL A 382 -15.22 18.05 -14.54
CA VAL A 382 -14.50 19.12 -15.21
C VAL A 382 -14.46 20.39 -14.36
N LYS A 383 -15.60 20.77 -13.79
CA LYS A 383 -15.71 21.96 -12.94
C LYS A 383 -14.74 21.90 -11.77
N ILE A 384 -14.68 20.80 -11.05
CA ILE A 384 -13.81 20.67 -9.86
C ILE A 384 -12.36 20.30 -10.19
N GLY A 385 -12.03 20.05 -11.45
CA GLY A 385 -10.67 19.80 -11.88
C GLY A 385 -10.22 18.33 -11.87
N ILE A 386 -11.13 17.36 -11.76
CA ILE A 386 -10.80 15.93 -11.97
C ILE A 386 -10.46 15.69 -13.44
N TYR A 387 -11.25 16.26 -14.37
CA TYR A 387 -11.07 16.15 -15.82
C TYR A 387 -10.77 17.51 -16.45
N ASP A 388 -10.14 17.51 -17.62
CA ASP A 388 -9.97 18.72 -18.44
C ASP A 388 -11.12 18.94 -19.41
N ALA A 389 -11.79 17.86 -19.82
CA ALA A 389 -12.97 17.87 -20.66
C ALA A 389 -13.88 16.68 -20.30
N PRO A 390 -15.20 16.77 -20.56
CA PRO A 390 -16.09 15.64 -20.41
C PRO A 390 -15.62 14.48 -21.28
N GLN A 391 -15.40 13.32 -20.66
CA GLN A 391 -15.00 12.10 -21.36
C GLN A 391 -15.41 10.88 -20.57
N PRO A 392 -15.99 9.86 -21.22
CA PRO A 392 -16.26 8.61 -20.54
C PRO A 392 -14.94 7.93 -20.17
N TYR A 393 -14.94 7.17 -19.11
CA TYR A 393 -13.84 6.33 -18.76
C TYR A 393 -14.25 4.86 -18.79
N LEU A 394 -13.29 4.01 -18.95
CA LEU A 394 -13.51 2.57 -19.00
C LEU A 394 -13.17 1.94 -17.65
N PHE A 395 -13.96 0.94 -17.29
CA PHE A 395 -13.60 0.02 -16.23
C PHE A 395 -12.67 -1.02 -16.83
N ASP A 396 -11.37 -0.85 -16.63
CA ASP A 396 -10.35 -1.68 -17.24
C ASP A 396 -9.94 -2.81 -16.29
N ILE A 397 -10.00 -4.05 -16.75
CA ILE A 397 -9.45 -5.22 -16.07
C ILE A 397 -8.07 -5.62 -16.64
N TYR A 398 -7.46 -4.75 -17.40
CA TYR A 398 -6.10 -4.88 -17.97
C TYR A 398 -5.88 -6.07 -18.89
N SER A 399 -6.90 -6.54 -19.59
CA SER A 399 -6.82 -7.72 -20.46
C SER A 399 -5.87 -7.52 -21.61
N GLU A 400 -5.94 -6.39 -22.33
CA GLU A 400 -5.08 -6.09 -23.46
C GLU A 400 -3.61 -5.89 -23.06
N PRO A 401 -3.29 -5.08 -22.02
CA PRO A 401 -1.92 -4.97 -21.55
C PRO A 401 -1.31 -6.33 -21.19
N MET A 402 -2.04 -7.15 -20.43
CA MET A 402 -1.57 -8.49 -20.05
C MET A 402 -1.32 -9.39 -21.24
N ARG A 403 -2.22 -9.38 -22.24
CA ARG A 403 -2.01 -10.17 -23.45
C ARG A 403 -0.75 -9.74 -24.22
N ARG A 404 -0.43 -8.45 -24.24
CA ARG A 404 0.80 -7.94 -24.87
C ARG A 404 2.04 -8.46 -24.16
N PHE A 405 2.04 -8.52 -22.82
CA PHE A 405 3.14 -9.12 -22.06
C PHE A 405 3.27 -10.63 -22.31
N GLN A 406 2.16 -11.37 -22.40
CA GLN A 406 2.20 -12.78 -22.78
C GLN A 406 2.80 -12.98 -24.17
N LEU A 407 2.37 -12.20 -25.16
CA LEU A 407 2.89 -12.26 -26.51
C LEU A 407 4.41 -11.98 -26.54
N ALA A 408 4.88 -11.02 -25.75
CA ALA A 408 6.31 -10.77 -25.65
C ALA A 408 7.05 -11.98 -25.04
N ALA A 409 6.47 -12.65 -24.04
CA ALA A 409 7.03 -13.86 -23.47
C ALA A 409 6.96 -15.07 -24.41
N GLU A 410 6.07 -15.04 -25.40
CA GLU A 410 5.99 -16.02 -26.51
C GLU A 410 7.00 -15.73 -27.61
N GLY A 411 7.72 -14.61 -27.56
CA GLY A 411 8.75 -14.22 -28.53
C GLY A 411 8.29 -13.21 -29.57
N HIS A 412 7.14 -12.57 -29.38
CA HIS A 412 6.63 -11.55 -30.29
C HIS A 412 7.06 -10.15 -29.85
N GLY A 413 7.26 -9.24 -30.82
CA GLY A 413 7.66 -7.86 -30.60
C GLY A 413 9.16 -7.66 -30.42
N GLU A 414 9.59 -6.41 -30.38
CA GLU A 414 11.00 -6.04 -30.24
C GLU A 414 11.51 -6.17 -28.81
N ARG A 415 10.69 -5.78 -27.82
CA ARG A 415 11.01 -5.92 -26.40
C ARG A 415 10.49 -7.25 -25.87
N GLN A 416 11.40 -8.08 -25.42
CA GLN A 416 11.11 -9.41 -24.90
C GLN A 416 11.69 -9.58 -23.49
N PRO A 417 11.03 -10.33 -22.60
CA PRO A 417 11.53 -10.58 -21.26
C PRO A 417 12.77 -11.49 -21.29
N PRO A 418 13.62 -11.40 -20.24
CA PRO A 418 14.67 -12.38 -20.01
C PRO A 418 14.09 -13.80 -19.97
N GLU A 419 14.89 -14.79 -20.39
CA GLU A 419 14.43 -16.17 -20.53
C GLU A 419 13.83 -16.74 -19.25
N HIS A 420 14.46 -16.46 -18.10
CA HIS A 420 14.01 -16.97 -16.80
C HIS A 420 12.66 -16.40 -16.33
N LEU A 421 12.20 -15.25 -16.89
CA LEU A 421 10.90 -14.65 -16.57
C LEU A 421 9.77 -15.11 -17.50
N ARG A 422 10.07 -15.69 -18.67
CA ARG A 422 9.05 -16.02 -19.68
C ARG A 422 7.95 -16.94 -19.16
N ALA A 423 8.33 -17.99 -18.44
CA ALA A 423 7.36 -18.94 -17.89
C ALA A 423 6.42 -18.27 -16.87
N GLN A 424 6.96 -17.46 -15.96
CA GLN A 424 6.18 -16.74 -14.97
C GLN A 424 5.23 -15.73 -15.64
N ILE A 425 5.72 -14.94 -16.60
CA ILE A 425 4.89 -13.97 -17.32
C ILE A 425 3.73 -14.65 -18.02
N LYS A 426 3.97 -15.76 -18.70
CA LYS A 426 2.92 -16.54 -19.36
C LYS A 426 1.86 -17.04 -18.38
N GLN A 427 2.28 -17.47 -17.18
CA GLN A 427 1.40 -17.98 -16.15
C GLN A 427 0.61 -16.87 -15.46
N THR A 428 1.25 -15.76 -15.10
CA THR A 428 0.69 -14.81 -14.15
C THR A 428 0.03 -13.58 -14.81
N LEU A 429 0.45 -13.22 -16.02
CA LEU A 429 -0.14 -12.09 -16.77
C LEU A 429 -1.21 -12.58 -17.76
N ASP A 430 -2.18 -13.35 -17.28
CA ASP A 430 -3.28 -13.83 -18.12
C ASP A 430 -4.27 -12.68 -18.42
N PRO A 431 -4.76 -12.54 -19.65
CA PRO A 431 -5.77 -11.55 -20.04
C PRO A 431 -7.05 -11.60 -19.23
N LEU A 432 -7.44 -12.78 -18.78
CA LEU A 432 -8.62 -12.99 -17.92
C LEU A 432 -8.19 -13.31 -16.49
N PRO A 433 -8.93 -12.86 -15.47
CA PRO A 433 -8.66 -13.26 -14.09
C PRO A 433 -8.55 -14.78 -13.96
N MET A 434 -7.53 -15.22 -13.26
CA MET A 434 -7.27 -16.64 -13.05
C MET A 434 -6.70 -16.87 -11.66
N TRP A 435 -6.74 -18.12 -11.22
CA TRP A 435 -6.07 -18.54 -10.01
C TRP A 435 -4.79 -19.29 -10.31
N TYR A 436 -3.75 -19.02 -9.56
CA TYR A 436 -2.56 -19.87 -9.40
C TYR A 436 -2.21 -19.92 -7.91
N ALA A 437 -1.56 -21.00 -7.49
CA ALA A 437 -1.16 -21.15 -6.10
C ALA A 437 -0.20 -20.01 -5.68
N PRO A 438 -0.33 -19.50 -4.46
CA PRO A 438 0.67 -18.58 -3.90
C PRO A 438 2.08 -19.14 -4.06
N PHE A 439 3.05 -18.29 -4.31
CA PHE A 439 4.43 -18.72 -4.58
C PHE A 439 5.06 -19.45 -3.40
N GLU A 440 4.70 -19.08 -2.19
CA GLU A 440 5.12 -19.76 -0.97
C GLU A 440 4.74 -21.25 -1.00
N ASP A 441 3.53 -21.60 -1.45
CA ASP A 441 3.06 -22.99 -1.54
C ASP A 441 3.92 -23.85 -2.47
N GLY A 442 4.54 -23.24 -3.47
CA GLY A 442 5.46 -23.92 -4.39
C GLY A 442 6.93 -23.85 -3.97
N ALA A 443 7.24 -23.06 -2.95
CA ALA A 443 8.60 -22.80 -2.50
C ALA A 443 8.97 -23.54 -1.20
N VAL A 444 7.96 -23.92 -0.40
CA VAL A 444 8.14 -24.63 0.87
C VAL A 444 7.40 -25.96 0.88
N ASP A 445 7.77 -26.85 1.79
CA ASP A 445 7.02 -28.08 2.03
C ASP A 445 5.74 -27.75 2.83
N VAL A 446 4.59 -27.81 2.17
CA VAL A 446 3.31 -27.47 2.79
C VAL A 446 2.84 -28.52 3.83
N GLU A 447 3.41 -29.71 3.83
CA GLU A 447 3.15 -30.73 4.87
C GLU A 447 3.97 -30.41 6.13
N GLU A 448 5.19 -29.89 5.97
CA GLU A 448 6.01 -29.43 7.08
C GLU A 448 5.48 -28.11 7.66
N PHE A 449 5.02 -27.18 6.81
CA PHE A 449 4.48 -25.88 7.18
C PHE A 449 3.00 -25.75 6.83
N PRO A 450 2.09 -26.49 7.51
CA PRO A 450 0.70 -26.62 7.07
C PRO A 450 -0.21 -25.44 7.44
N VAL A 451 0.26 -24.48 8.24
CA VAL A 451 -0.56 -23.44 8.84
C VAL A 451 -0.28 -22.08 8.17
N HIS A 452 -1.33 -21.38 7.78
CA HIS A 452 -1.22 -20.00 7.32
C HIS A 452 -1.06 -19.05 8.51
N ALA A 453 -0.17 -18.07 8.39
CA ALA A 453 0.04 -17.06 9.43
C ALA A 453 -0.21 -15.65 8.90
N LEU A 454 -1.13 -14.92 9.54
CA LEU A 454 -1.59 -13.60 9.11
C LEU A 454 -1.33 -12.55 10.17
N THR A 455 -1.31 -11.29 9.75
CA THR A 455 -1.32 -10.15 10.66
C THR A 455 -2.53 -9.27 10.43
N GLN A 456 -3.05 -8.68 11.50
CA GLN A 456 -4.13 -7.71 11.45
C GLN A 456 -3.73 -6.44 12.20
N ARG A 457 -4.17 -5.29 11.71
CA ARG A 457 -3.96 -4.02 12.42
C ARG A 457 -4.92 -3.92 13.60
N PRO A 458 -4.42 -3.65 14.82
CA PRO A 458 -5.28 -3.33 15.94
C PRO A 458 -5.94 -1.97 15.72
N MET A 459 -7.23 -1.86 16.03
CA MET A 459 -7.97 -0.62 15.85
C MET A 459 -7.43 0.52 16.72
N ALA A 460 -7.01 0.21 17.95
CA ALA A 460 -6.56 1.18 18.92
C ALA A 460 -5.05 1.47 18.85
N MET A 461 -4.31 0.85 17.92
CA MET A 461 -2.88 1.08 17.74
C MET A 461 -2.57 1.60 16.35
N TYR A 462 -1.79 2.69 16.30
CA TYR A 462 -1.33 3.26 15.03
C TYR A 462 0.04 2.68 14.67
N HIS A 463 0.06 1.53 14.03
CA HIS A 463 1.29 0.80 13.68
C HIS A 463 2.26 0.68 14.87
N SER A 464 3.57 0.71 14.64
CA SER A 464 4.57 0.66 15.70
C SER A 464 4.60 1.92 16.59
N TRP A 465 4.03 3.04 16.15
CA TRP A 465 3.99 4.28 16.96
C TRP A 465 2.97 4.22 18.09
N GLY A 466 1.86 3.50 17.91
CA GLY A 466 0.84 3.36 18.95
C GLY A 466 1.38 2.80 20.26
N THR A 467 2.39 1.94 20.20
CA THR A 467 3.01 1.34 21.39
C THR A 467 3.82 2.32 22.23
N GLN A 468 4.12 3.50 21.74
CA GLN A 468 4.75 4.58 22.51
C GLN A 468 3.74 5.33 23.39
N ASN A 469 2.44 5.23 23.07
CA ASN A 469 1.37 5.88 23.80
C ASN A 469 0.90 5.02 24.98
N ALA A 470 1.10 5.53 26.20
CA ALA A 470 0.74 4.81 27.43
C ALA A 470 -0.78 4.51 27.55
N TRP A 471 -1.63 5.38 27.02
CA TRP A 471 -3.08 5.15 26.99
C TRP A 471 -3.46 3.98 26.08
N LEU A 472 -2.84 3.90 24.90
CA LEU A 472 -3.12 2.82 23.96
C LEU A 472 -2.59 1.47 24.46
N ARG A 473 -1.47 1.46 25.18
CA ARG A 473 -0.94 0.24 25.83
C ARG A 473 -1.87 -0.33 26.91
N GLN A 474 -2.75 0.47 27.47
CA GLN A 474 -3.78 -0.05 28.41
C GLN A 474 -4.84 -0.89 27.69
N ILE A 475 -5.05 -0.66 26.38
CA ILE A 475 -5.99 -1.42 25.56
C ILE A 475 -5.31 -2.67 25.01
N HIS A 476 -4.11 -2.54 24.47
CA HIS A 476 -3.31 -3.61 23.88
C HIS A 476 -1.96 -3.71 24.58
N GLY A 477 -1.96 -4.30 25.76
CA GLY A 477 -0.75 -4.41 26.58
C GLY A 477 0.19 -5.55 26.19
N GLN A 478 -0.30 -6.55 25.46
CA GLN A 478 0.44 -7.74 25.03
C GLN A 478 -0.05 -8.20 23.67
N ASN A 479 0.82 -8.81 22.89
CA ASN A 479 0.51 -9.40 21.60
C ASN A 479 0.51 -10.94 21.72
N PRO A 480 -0.62 -11.63 21.65
CA PRO A 480 -0.67 -13.08 21.54
C PRO A 480 -0.75 -13.53 20.09
N LEU A 481 -0.34 -14.76 19.84
CA LEU A 481 -0.71 -15.49 18.63
C LEU A 481 -2.08 -16.12 18.86
N PHE A 482 -3.07 -15.75 18.06
CA PHE A 482 -4.41 -16.34 18.12
C PHE A 482 -4.44 -17.65 17.36
N VAL A 483 -4.87 -18.72 18.05
CA VAL A 483 -4.78 -20.10 17.57
C VAL A 483 -6.19 -20.73 17.51
N PRO A 484 -6.58 -21.37 16.38
CA PRO A 484 -7.87 -22.03 16.24
C PRO A 484 -7.97 -23.30 17.09
N THR A 485 -9.19 -23.73 17.35
CA THR A 485 -9.49 -24.89 18.22
C THR A 485 -8.74 -26.16 17.81
N LYS A 486 -8.66 -26.45 16.52
CA LYS A 486 -7.96 -27.65 16.01
C LYS A 486 -6.48 -27.67 16.39
N ILE A 487 -5.78 -26.58 16.13
CA ILE A 487 -4.33 -26.45 16.43
C ILE A 487 -4.12 -26.38 17.96
N TRP A 488 -5.01 -25.69 18.67
CA TRP A 488 -4.99 -25.57 20.12
C TRP A 488 -5.05 -26.94 20.79
N GLN A 489 -6.02 -27.78 20.41
CA GLN A 489 -6.20 -29.13 20.93
C GLN A 489 -5.06 -30.08 20.53
N ALA A 490 -4.62 -30.02 19.27
CA ALA A 490 -3.54 -30.88 18.77
C ALA A 490 -2.22 -30.67 19.53
N ASN A 491 -1.95 -29.45 19.99
CA ASN A 491 -0.75 -29.11 20.77
C ASN A 491 -0.96 -29.18 22.30
N GLY A 492 -2.18 -29.44 22.76
CA GLY A 492 -2.51 -29.47 24.18
C GLY A 492 -2.29 -28.12 24.88
N PHE A 493 -2.55 -27.02 24.19
CA PHE A 493 -2.37 -25.67 24.76
C PHE A 493 -3.38 -25.38 25.87
N ALA A 494 -2.94 -24.60 26.84
CA ALA A 494 -3.75 -23.94 27.88
C ALA A 494 -3.48 -22.44 27.90
N GLU A 495 -4.35 -21.69 28.55
CA GLU A 495 -4.14 -20.24 28.74
C GLU A 495 -2.80 -19.96 29.42
N GLY A 496 -2.03 -19.04 28.85
CA GLY A 496 -0.70 -18.70 29.34
C GLY A 496 0.44 -19.54 28.76
N ASP A 497 0.13 -20.54 27.93
CA ASP A 497 1.15 -21.30 27.21
C ASP A 497 1.83 -20.51 26.10
N TRP A 498 2.95 -21.03 25.62
CA TRP A 498 3.76 -20.47 24.55
C TRP A 498 3.91 -21.46 23.41
N ALA A 499 4.03 -20.94 22.22
CA ALA A 499 4.30 -21.70 20.99
C ALA A 499 5.62 -21.29 20.34
N ARG A 500 6.32 -22.25 19.79
CA ARG A 500 7.33 -22.04 18.77
C ARG A 500 6.61 -21.99 17.43
N VAL A 501 6.80 -20.90 16.71
CA VAL A 501 6.30 -20.67 15.37
C VAL A 501 7.49 -20.69 14.43
N THR A 502 7.52 -21.64 13.51
CA THR A 502 8.65 -21.85 12.60
C THR A 502 8.18 -21.73 11.16
N SER A 503 8.91 -21.00 10.33
CA SER A 503 8.78 -20.94 8.88
C SER A 503 10.03 -21.49 8.21
N ALA A 504 10.07 -21.51 6.89
CA ALA A 504 11.26 -21.84 6.13
C ALA A 504 12.43 -20.84 6.35
N HIS A 505 12.15 -19.69 6.98
CA HIS A 505 13.11 -18.58 7.14
C HIS A 505 13.58 -18.36 8.58
N GLY A 506 12.94 -18.98 9.55
CA GLY A 506 13.30 -18.83 10.95
C GLY A 506 12.21 -19.23 11.93
N SER A 507 12.46 -18.99 13.22
CA SER A 507 11.49 -19.29 14.27
C SER A 507 11.42 -18.20 15.33
N ILE A 508 10.26 -18.08 15.95
CA ILE A 508 10.01 -17.23 17.12
C ILE A 508 9.29 -18.05 18.19
N VAL A 509 9.39 -17.63 19.44
CA VAL A 509 8.62 -18.20 20.56
C VAL A 509 7.71 -17.12 21.15
N VAL A 510 6.41 -17.40 21.19
CA VAL A 510 5.38 -16.37 21.43
C VAL A 510 4.26 -16.91 22.32
N PRO A 511 3.61 -16.05 23.14
CA PRO A 511 2.44 -16.44 23.89
C PRO A 511 1.25 -16.73 22.96
N VAL A 512 0.40 -17.70 23.33
CA VAL A 512 -0.77 -18.08 22.56
C VAL A 512 -2.07 -17.70 23.26
N ALA A 513 -3.12 -17.47 22.46
CA ALA A 513 -4.48 -17.29 22.93
C ALA A 513 -5.44 -18.10 22.05
N HIS A 514 -6.44 -18.73 22.68
CA HIS A 514 -7.43 -19.50 21.94
C HIS A 514 -8.43 -18.60 21.22
N MET A 515 -8.74 -18.92 19.96
CA MET A 515 -9.77 -18.23 19.19
C MET A 515 -10.57 -19.21 18.31
N ALA A 516 -11.72 -19.63 18.81
CA ALA A 516 -12.57 -20.63 18.16
C ALA A 516 -13.17 -20.19 16.81
N ALA A 517 -13.21 -18.88 16.55
CA ALA A 517 -13.80 -18.31 15.31
C ALA A 517 -12.83 -18.30 14.11
N LEU A 518 -11.60 -18.80 14.27
CA LEU A 518 -10.63 -18.86 13.18
C LEU A 518 -10.86 -20.05 12.29
N ASN A 519 -10.44 -19.90 11.01
CA ASN A 519 -10.25 -21.05 10.13
C ASN A 519 -9.27 -22.03 10.77
N GLU A 520 -9.57 -23.32 10.66
CA GLU A 520 -8.85 -24.41 11.33
C GLU A 520 -7.35 -24.50 11.01
N ASN A 521 -6.93 -23.95 9.86
CA ASN A 521 -5.55 -23.99 9.38
C ASN A 521 -4.89 -22.60 9.39
N THR A 522 -5.44 -21.65 10.13
CA THR A 522 -4.93 -20.27 10.13
C THR A 522 -4.68 -19.78 11.55
N VAL A 523 -3.53 -19.16 11.77
CA VAL A 523 -3.22 -18.39 12.98
C VAL A 523 -3.03 -16.93 12.59
N TRP A 524 -3.26 -16.02 13.54
CA TRP A 524 -2.99 -14.61 13.30
C TRP A 524 -2.56 -13.88 14.55
N THR A 525 -1.99 -12.71 14.38
CA THR A 525 -1.58 -11.83 15.47
C THR A 525 -1.80 -10.38 15.11
N TRP A 526 -1.83 -9.50 16.12
CA TRP A 526 -1.78 -8.08 15.87
C TRP A 526 -0.43 -7.66 15.30
N ASN A 527 -0.45 -6.81 14.30
CA ASN A 527 0.77 -6.28 13.75
C ASN A 527 1.31 -5.14 14.65
N ALA A 528 2.62 -5.10 14.81
CA ALA A 528 3.36 -3.99 15.40
C ALA A 528 3.03 -3.63 16.86
N ILE A 529 2.49 -4.55 17.66
CA ILE A 529 2.39 -4.37 19.11
C ILE A 529 3.74 -4.75 19.75
N GLY A 530 4.18 -3.91 20.70
CA GLY A 530 5.47 -4.03 21.36
C GLY A 530 6.57 -3.21 20.69
N LYS A 531 7.69 -3.12 21.34
CA LYS A 531 8.88 -2.40 20.90
C LYS A 531 10.10 -3.30 21.02
N ARG A 532 11.08 -3.08 20.17
CA ARG A 532 12.38 -3.73 20.34
C ARG A 532 13.05 -3.20 21.61
N LYS A 533 13.74 -4.08 22.29
CA LYS A 533 14.62 -3.77 23.42
C LYS A 533 15.58 -2.63 23.08
N GLY A 534 15.68 -1.63 23.94
CA GLY A 534 16.50 -0.43 23.71
C GLY A 534 15.93 0.60 22.74
N ALA A 535 14.84 0.33 22.05
CA ALA A 535 14.20 1.31 21.20
C ALA A 535 13.46 2.38 22.00
N TRP A 536 13.36 3.60 21.43
CA TRP A 536 12.63 4.71 22.05
C TRP A 536 13.04 4.98 23.49
N ALA A 537 14.35 4.99 23.76
CA ALA A 537 14.91 5.15 25.11
C ALA A 537 14.34 4.17 26.16
N LEU A 538 13.72 3.07 25.74
CA LEU A 538 13.30 2.01 26.66
C LEU A 538 14.54 1.36 27.29
N ASP A 539 14.52 1.24 28.61
CA ASP A 539 15.47 0.40 29.32
C ASP A 539 15.40 -1.03 28.80
N GLU A 540 16.52 -1.73 28.74
CA GLU A 540 16.56 -3.13 28.29
C GLU A 540 15.63 -4.05 29.09
N LYS A 541 15.32 -3.67 30.33
CA LYS A 541 14.41 -4.38 31.22
C LYS A 541 13.00 -3.85 31.18
N ALA A 542 12.69 -2.86 30.33
CA ALA A 542 11.34 -2.32 30.23
C ALA A 542 10.37 -3.42 29.77
N PRO A 543 9.24 -3.60 30.49
CA PRO A 543 8.27 -4.66 30.15
C PRO A 543 7.74 -4.57 28.72
N GLU A 544 7.67 -3.37 28.14
CA GLU A 544 7.21 -3.13 26.78
C GLU A 544 8.09 -3.80 25.73
N ALA A 545 9.38 -3.99 26.02
CA ALA A 545 10.32 -4.65 25.10
C ALA A 545 10.03 -6.16 24.96
N THR A 546 9.26 -6.76 25.87
CA THR A 546 8.97 -8.20 25.88
C THR A 546 7.49 -8.51 25.63
N LYS A 547 6.64 -7.50 25.46
CA LYS A 547 5.18 -7.66 25.33
C LYS A 547 4.68 -7.85 23.89
N GLY A 548 5.55 -7.81 22.92
CA GLY A 548 5.17 -7.93 21.53
C GLY A 548 6.17 -8.72 20.70
N PHE A 549 5.71 -9.14 19.53
CA PHE A 549 6.52 -9.83 18.55
C PHE A 549 6.01 -9.50 17.14
N LEU A 550 6.80 -9.86 16.14
CA LEU A 550 6.47 -9.64 14.73
C LEU A 550 6.62 -10.94 13.94
N LEU A 551 5.64 -11.26 13.11
CA LEU A 551 5.79 -12.31 12.09
C LEU A 551 6.79 -11.92 10.99
N ASN A 552 7.19 -10.66 10.91
CA ASN A 552 8.21 -10.15 9.98
C ASN A 552 9.55 -10.88 10.08
N HIS A 553 9.85 -11.50 11.22
CA HIS A 553 11.03 -12.36 11.38
C HIS A 553 10.91 -13.72 10.70
N LEU A 554 9.70 -14.12 10.34
CA LEU A 554 9.38 -15.39 9.70
C LEU A 554 9.15 -15.26 8.20
N ILE A 555 9.09 -14.04 7.67
CA ILE A 555 8.89 -13.73 6.26
C ILE A 555 10.21 -13.27 5.67
N HIS A 556 10.50 -13.68 4.46
CA HIS A 556 11.66 -13.19 3.72
C HIS A 556 11.18 -12.48 2.44
N GLU A 557 11.90 -11.45 2.01
CA GLU A 557 11.62 -10.70 0.79
C GLU A 557 11.88 -11.50 -0.49
N LEU A 558 12.66 -12.57 -0.36
CA LEU A 558 12.91 -13.53 -1.43
C LEU A 558 12.44 -14.91 -1.01
N GLN A 559 11.80 -15.62 -1.93
CA GLN A 559 11.45 -17.02 -1.77
C GLN A 559 12.70 -17.90 -1.62
N PRO A 560 12.62 -19.10 -1.02
CA PRO A 560 13.71 -20.06 -1.00
C PRO A 560 14.29 -20.30 -2.41
N PRO A 561 15.61 -20.53 -2.54
CA PRO A 561 16.24 -20.78 -3.84
C PRO A 561 15.68 -22.05 -4.46
N LYS A 562 15.35 -21.97 -5.75
CA LYS A 562 15.01 -23.14 -6.57
C LYS A 562 16.27 -23.84 -7.06
N GLY A 563 16.14 -25.04 -7.60
CA GLY A 563 17.28 -25.84 -8.05
C GLY A 563 18.18 -25.19 -9.13
N ASP A 564 17.69 -24.15 -9.79
CA ASP A 564 18.45 -23.30 -10.73
C ASP A 564 19.22 -22.14 -10.05
N GLY A 565 19.12 -22.02 -8.71
CA GLY A 565 19.72 -20.95 -7.93
C GLY A 565 18.99 -19.62 -7.98
N LEU A 566 17.92 -19.48 -8.77
CA LEU A 566 17.13 -18.27 -8.83
C LEU A 566 16.22 -18.16 -7.61
N ARG A 567 16.10 -16.94 -7.10
CA ARG A 567 15.16 -16.61 -6.03
C ARG A 567 14.16 -15.58 -6.53
N TRP A 568 12.89 -15.88 -6.35
CA TRP A 568 11.81 -14.96 -6.70
C TRP A 568 11.54 -13.98 -5.55
N SER A 569 11.15 -12.77 -5.90
CA SER A 569 10.62 -11.85 -4.92
C SER A 569 9.32 -12.40 -4.31
N ASN A 570 9.18 -12.24 -3.00
CA ASN A 570 7.95 -12.58 -2.27
C ASN A 570 6.89 -11.48 -2.49
N SER A 571 6.39 -11.42 -3.71
CA SER A 571 5.49 -10.38 -4.18
C SER A 571 4.54 -10.86 -5.26
N ASP A 572 3.49 -10.09 -5.50
CA ASP A 572 2.67 -10.23 -6.70
C ASP A 572 3.50 -9.88 -7.95
N PRO A 573 3.62 -10.79 -8.93
CA PRO A 573 4.50 -10.58 -10.09
C PRO A 573 3.96 -9.57 -11.10
N VAL A 574 2.72 -9.10 -10.93
CA VAL A 574 2.12 -8.08 -11.78
C VAL A 574 2.38 -6.68 -11.22
N THR A 575 2.11 -6.51 -9.93
CA THR A 575 2.09 -5.20 -9.26
C THR A 575 3.28 -4.95 -8.34
N GLY A 576 4.09 -5.96 -8.02
CA GLY A 576 5.16 -5.84 -7.02
C GLY A 576 4.65 -5.70 -5.59
N GLN A 577 3.36 -5.90 -5.34
CA GLN A 577 2.80 -5.86 -3.99
C GLN A 577 3.37 -6.98 -3.14
N ALA A 578 3.92 -6.65 -1.97
CA ALA A 578 4.49 -7.62 -1.04
C ALA A 578 3.45 -8.66 -0.57
N ALA A 579 3.82 -9.94 -0.64
CA ALA A 579 2.95 -11.08 -0.33
C ALA A 579 3.00 -11.43 1.17
N TRP A 580 2.57 -10.51 2.01
CA TRP A 580 2.62 -10.63 3.47
C TRP A 580 1.86 -11.82 4.04
N PHE A 581 0.83 -12.30 3.32
CA PHE A 581 -0.13 -13.28 3.82
C PHE A 581 0.00 -14.66 3.16
N ASP A 582 1.07 -14.88 2.39
CA ASP A 582 1.39 -16.21 1.87
C ASP A 582 2.16 -17.07 2.89
N LEU A 583 2.58 -16.46 4.02
CA LEU A 583 3.43 -17.10 5.02
C LEU A 583 2.86 -18.43 5.52
N ARG A 584 3.68 -19.47 5.42
CA ARG A 584 3.43 -20.81 5.95
C ARG A 584 4.29 -21.07 7.18
N VAL A 585 3.69 -21.66 8.20
CA VAL A 585 4.35 -21.95 9.47
C VAL A 585 3.97 -23.32 10.05
N LYS A 586 4.83 -23.78 10.94
CA LYS A 586 4.61 -24.89 11.85
C LYS A 586 4.45 -24.36 13.26
N ILE A 587 3.53 -24.92 14.02
CA ILE A 587 3.23 -24.52 15.40
C ILE A 587 3.51 -25.70 16.34
N GLU A 588 4.33 -25.47 17.35
CA GLU A 588 4.68 -26.46 18.38
C GLU A 588 4.64 -25.81 19.75
N ARG A 589 4.27 -26.59 20.79
CA ARG A 589 4.33 -26.08 22.16
C ARG A 589 5.76 -25.77 22.56
N ALA A 590 5.98 -24.66 23.26
CA ALA A 590 7.27 -24.24 23.77
C ALA A 590 7.18 -23.85 25.23
N GLU A 591 8.34 -23.84 25.92
CA GLU A 591 8.43 -23.27 27.26
C GLU A 591 8.32 -21.75 27.19
N ALA A 592 7.71 -21.16 28.23
CA ALA A 592 7.59 -19.72 28.35
C ALA A 592 8.97 -19.06 28.39
N GLN A 593 9.14 -17.99 27.66
CA GLN A 593 10.38 -17.23 27.61
C GLN A 593 10.15 -15.80 28.11
N SER A 594 11.15 -15.24 28.74
CA SER A 594 11.15 -13.81 29.10
C SER A 594 11.30 -12.91 27.89
N GLU A 595 11.78 -13.46 26.75
CA GLU A 595 11.99 -12.80 25.48
C GLU A 595 11.27 -13.58 24.38
N SER A 596 10.53 -12.89 23.54
CA SER A 596 9.66 -13.51 22.53
C SER A 596 10.41 -14.15 21.35
N SER A 597 11.72 -13.91 21.19
CA SER A 597 12.54 -14.53 20.13
C SER A 597 14.03 -14.22 20.30
N PRO A 598 14.96 -15.15 19.96
CA PRO A 598 16.39 -14.85 19.83
C PRO A 598 16.69 -13.72 18.84
N ARG A 599 15.85 -13.50 17.83
CA ARG A 599 15.99 -12.41 16.85
C ARG A 599 15.55 -11.04 17.37
N PHE A 600 14.98 -10.98 18.56
CA PHE A 600 14.70 -9.74 19.27
C PHE A 600 15.88 -9.27 20.12
N GLU A 601 17.00 -9.97 20.11
CA GLU A 601 18.21 -9.47 20.74
C GLU A 601 18.59 -8.12 20.10
N PRO A 602 18.92 -7.11 20.92
CA PRO A 602 19.34 -5.83 20.40
C PRO A 602 20.58 -6.03 19.54
N ILE A 603 20.51 -5.66 18.28
CA ILE A 603 21.72 -5.43 17.50
C ILE A 603 22.40 -4.24 18.16
N THR A 604 23.60 -4.45 18.63
CA THR A 604 24.43 -3.37 19.12
C THR A 604 24.59 -2.39 17.97
N SER A 605 24.04 -1.20 18.12
CA SER A 605 24.18 -0.17 17.09
C SER A 605 25.67 0.00 16.82
N PRO A 606 26.12 -0.02 15.56
CA PRO A 606 27.51 0.29 15.23
C PRO A 606 27.88 1.73 15.62
N VAL A 607 26.87 2.54 15.94
CA VAL A 607 27.02 3.89 16.47
C VAL A 607 27.16 3.85 17.99
N GLU A 608 28.09 3.07 18.53
CA GLU A 608 28.45 3.16 19.96
C GLU A 608 28.94 4.54 20.40
N LYS A 609 29.22 5.42 19.43
CA LYS A 609 29.75 6.76 19.64
C LYS A 609 28.97 7.88 18.95
N GLY A 610 27.78 7.58 18.42
CA GLY A 610 26.87 8.63 18.00
C GLY A 610 26.44 9.50 19.17
N PRO A 611 25.85 10.67 18.93
CA PRO A 611 25.28 11.46 20.01
C PRO A 611 24.38 10.55 20.82
N LYS A 612 24.62 10.47 22.13
CA LYS A 612 23.77 9.70 23.06
C LYS A 612 22.34 9.99 22.66
N ALA A 613 21.54 8.95 22.45
CA ALA A 613 20.12 9.09 22.19
C ALA A 613 19.60 10.20 23.09
N MET A 614 18.95 11.22 22.51
CA MET A 614 18.53 12.38 23.28
C MET A 614 17.84 11.88 24.53
N GLN A 615 18.47 12.08 25.68
CA GLN A 615 17.81 11.86 26.95
C GLN A 615 16.78 12.97 27.04
N TRP A 616 15.54 12.63 26.75
CA TRP A 616 14.43 13.49 27.07
C TRP A 616 14.43 13.64 28.59
N LYS A 617 14.85 14.79 29.06
CA LYS A 617 14.53 15.19 30.40
C LYS A 617 13.00 15.42 30.41
N VAL A 618 12.27 14.41 30.87
CA VAL A 618 10.89 14.61 31.27
C VAL A 618 10.97 15.54 32.47
N GLY A 619 10.53 16.75 32.28
CA GLY A 619 10.34 17.86 33.18
C GLY A 619 11.01 17.81 34.56
N GLU A 620 11.89 18.76 34.81
CA GLU A 620 11.91 19.38 36.12
C GLU A 620 10.73 20.34 36.24
#